data_00bc80010778aa6d426219404bac5bc5
#
_entry.id   00bc80010778aa6d426219404bac5bc5
#
_cell.length_a   1.000
_cell.length_b   1.000
_cell.length_c   1.000
_cell.angle_alpha   90.00
_cell.angle_beta   90.00
_cell.angle_gamma   90.00
#
_symmetry.space_group_name_H-M   'P 1'
#
loop_
_entity.id
_entity.type
_entity.pdbx_description
1 polymer ?
#
loop_
_entity_poly.entity_id
_entity_poly.type
_entity_poly.pdbx_seq_one_letter_code
_entity_poly.pdbx_strand_id
1 'polypeptide(L)'
;MLWLVENHSLPRTAAFFDLDKTVIAKSSTLTFSKSFYQGGLINRRAVLRTAYIQFVFLVGGADHDQMERMREYLSALCKGWNVSQVKELVAETLHDRIDPLIYDEAASLIEEHHTAGRDVVIVSTSGAEVVEPIGEMLGADRVVATRMVVGDDGCFTGEVEYYAYGPTKAEAIRELAESEGYDLSRCYAYSDSATDVPMLEAVGHPYAVNPDRALRREATTRDWPILAFEKPVRLKQRLPGFRMPPRPALVAAAAVGAAAATAGLVWYAARRRQNTALADPFARI
;
A
#
# COMPACT_ATOMS: atom_id res chain seq x y z
N MET A 1 26.12 -4.98 -53.55
CA MET A 1 25.22 -4.01 -52.95
C MET A 1 24.47 -4.76 -51.86
N LEU A 2 25.09 -4.85 -50.64
CA LEU A 2 24.50 -5.51 -49.48
C LEU A 2 23.49 -4.54 -48.87
N TRP A 3 22.21 -4.93 -48.87
CA TRP A 3 21.20 -4.29 -48.08
C TRP A 3 21.43 -4.69 -46.61
N LEU A 4 21.92 -3.74 -45.83
CA LEU A 4 21.84 -3.81 -44.36
C LEU A 4 20.35 -3.80 -44.04
N VAL A 5 19.78 -4.96 -43.72
CA VAL A 5 18.51 -5.06 -43.05
C VAL A 5 18.79 -4.55 -41.62
N GLU A 6 18.56 -3.26 -41.38
CA GLU A 6 18.43 -2.75 -40.02
C GLU A 6 17.29 -3.52 -39.36
N ASN A 7 17.69 -4.38 -38.46
CA ASN A 7 16.75 -5.16 -37.66
C ASN A 7 16.08 -4.16 -36.66
N HIS A 8 15.06 -3.46 -37.17
CA HIS A 8 14.18 -2.64 -36.32
C HIS A 8 13.38 -3.62 -35.48
N SER A 9 13.97 -4.07 -34.34
CA SER A 9 13.19 -4.69 -33.30
C SER A 9 12.09 -3.68 -32.92
N LEU A 10 10.85 -4.12 -32.92
CA LEU A 10 9.74 -3.26 -32.45
C LEU A 10 10.12 -2.71 -31.07
N PRO A 11 9.87 -1.42 -30.81
CA PRO A 11 10.20 -0.83 -29.52
C PRO A 11 9.48 -1.63 -28.41
N ARG A 12 10.22 -1.92 -27.34
CA ARG A 12 9.67 -2.62 -26.17
C ARG A 12 8.56 -1.80 -25.54
N THR A 13 7.68 -2.46 -24.85
CA THR A 13 6.55 -1.82 -24.14
C THR A 13 6.43 -2.39 -22.74
N ALA A 14 5.92 -1.60 -21.81
CA ALA A 14 5.72 -2.00 -20.42
C ALA A 14 4.32 -1.63 -19.91
N ALA A 15 3.93 -2.27 -18.83
CA ALA A 15 2.77 -1.93 -18.02
C ALA A 15 3.23 -1.58 -16.60
N PHE A 16 2.98 -0.35 -16.18
CA PHE A 16 3.34 0.20 -14.89
C PHE A 16 2.14 0.11 -13.95
N PHE A 17 2.30 -0.57 -12.83
CA PHE A 17 1.25 -0.76 -11.83
C PHE A 17 1.64 -0.08 -10.51
N ASP A 18 0.81 0.84 -10.03
CA ASP A 18 0.83 1.13 -8.60
C ASP A 18 0.41 -0.12 -7.81
N LEU A 19 0.90 -0.25 -6.57
CA LEU A 19 0.69 -1.45 -5.76
C LEU A 19 -0.51 -1.33 -4.83
N ASP A 20 -0.47 -0.33 -3.94
CA ASP A 20 -1.39 -0.22 -2.80
C ASP A 20 -2.78 0.24 -3.26
N LYS A 21 -3.82 -0.57 -3.05
CA LYS A 21 -5.20 -0.40 -3.52
C LYS A 21 -5.40 -0.48 -5.04
N THR A 22 -4.33 -0.71 -5.80
CA THR A 22 -4.36 -0.94 -7.24
C THR A 22 -4.20 -2.42 -7.56
N VAL A 23 -3.08 -3.06 -7.18
CA VAL A 23 -2.86 -4.51 -7.31
C VAL A 23 -3.34 -5.25 -6.09
N ILE A 24 -3.10 -4.71 -4.90
CA ILE A 24 -3.55 -5.26 -3.62
C ILE A 24 -4.60 -4.36 -2.98
N ALA A 25 -5.61 -4.97 -2.34
CA ALA A 25 -6.79 -4.27 -1.79
C ALA A 25 -6.51 -3.34 -0.60
N LYS A 26 -5.30 -3.35 -0.06
CA LYS A 26 -4.90 -2.57 1.13
C LYS A 26 -3.48 -2.03 0.98
N SER A 27 -3.09 -1.13 1.88
CA SER A 27 -1.70 -0.67 1.98
C SER A 27 -0.79 -1.82 2.43
N SER A 28 0.27 -2.05 1.66
CA SER A 28 1.34 -3.03 1.94
C SER A 28 2.01 -2.73 3.28
N THR A 29 2.42 -1.50 3.53
CA THR A 29 3.04 -1.06 4.79
C THR A 29 2.17 -1.38 6.01
N LEU A 30 0.85 -1.15 5.93
CA LEU A 30 -0.07 -1.49 7.04
C LEU A 30 -0.25 -2.98 7.21
N THR A 31 -0.27 -3.71 6.13
CA THR A 31 -0.46 -5.16 6.14
C THR A 31 0.67 -5.84 6.93
N PHE A 32 1.91 -5.35 6.81
CA PHE A 32 3.05 -5.86 7.57
C PHE A 32 3.20 -5.28 8.98
N SER A 33 2.44 -4.26 9.36
CA SER A 33 2.55 -3.60 10.68
C SER A 33 2.45 -4.58 11.87
N LYS A 34 1.60 -5.61 11.75
CA LYS A 34 1.49 -6.67 12.78
C LYS A 34 2.75 -7.53 12.86
N SER A 35 3.35 -7.88 11.72
CA SER A 35 4.60 -8.67 11.66
C SER A 35 5.76 -7.86 12.24
N PHE A 36 5.88 -6.57 11.91
CA PHE A 36 6.88 -5.66 12.47
C PHE A 36 6.70 -5.44 13.98
N TYR A 37 5.47 -5.40 14.47
CA TYR A 37 5.19 -5.35 15.91
C TYR A 37 5.61 -6.64 16.61
N GLN A 38 5.28 -7.80 16.05
CA GLN A 38 5.65 -9.11 16.60
C GLN A 38 7.16 -9.35 16.56
N GLY A 39 7.84 -8.88 15.51
CA GLY A 39 9.29 -8.90 15.36
C GLY A 39 10.03 -7.86 16.19
N GLY A 40 9.32 -7.02 16.97
CA GLY A 40 9.92 -6.03 17.86
C GLY A 40 10.44 -4.75 17.19
N LEU A 41 10.23 -4.57 15.88
CA LEU A 41 10.64 -3.35 15.15
C LEU A 41 9.79 -2.14 15.53
N ILE A 42 8.51 -2.33 15.84
CA ILE A 42 7.60 -1.26 16.27
C ILE A 42 6.96 -1.56 17.62
N ASN A 43 6.72 -0.52 18.40
CA ASN A 43 6.02 -0.63 19.69
C ASN A 43 4.53 -0.25 19.56
N ARG A 44 3.72 -0.56 20.59
CA ARG A 44 2.28 -0.25 20.61
C ARG A 44 1.94 1.22 20.36
N ARG A 45 2.78 2.15 20.83
CA ARG A 45 2.55 3.59 20.64
C ARG A 45 2.76 3.99 19.18
N ALA A 46 3.77 3.42 18.53
CA ALA A 46 4.01 3.64 17.10
C ALA A 46 2.85 3.10 16.24
N VAL A 47 2.35 1.88 16.51
CA VAL A 47 1.18 1.31 15.82
C VAL A 47 -0.04 2.23 15.94
N LEU A 48 -0.36 2.68 17.16
CA LEU A 48 -1.51 3.57 17.39
C LEU A 48 -1.34 4.93 16.71
N ARG A 49 -0.13 5.48 16.72
CA ARG A 49 0.17 6.77 16.07
C ARG A 49 0.05 6.65 14.55
N THR A 50 0.60 5.59 13.95
CA THR A 50 0.48 5.33 12.51
C THR A 50 -0.99 5.16 12.10
N ALA A 51 -1.77 4.39 12.86
CA ALA A 51 -3.19 4.21 12.62
C ALA A 51 -3.99 5.53 12.74
N TYR A 52 -3.67 6.38 13.72
CA TYR A 52 -4.27 7.70 13.87
C TYR A 52 -3.94 8.64 12.70
N ILE A 53 -2.68 8.69 12.28
CA ILE A 53 -2.25 9.50 11.14
C ILE A 53 -2.99 9.06 9.87
N GLN A 54 -3.09 7.76 9.62
CA GLN A 54 -3.85 7.25 8.48
C GLN A 54 -5.35 7.56 8.55
N PHE A 55 -5.95 7.50 9.74
CA PHE A 55 -7.35 7.93 9.92
C PHE A 55 -7.53 9.41 9.54
N VAL A 56 -6.61 10.28 9.96
CA VAL A 56 -6.64 11.70 9.58
C VAL A 56 -6.52 11.89 8.07
N PHE A 57 -5.69 11.09 7.38
CA PHE A 57 -5.59 11.09 5.92
C PHE A 57 -6.89 10.69 5.22
N LEU A 58 -7.56 9.64 5.73
CA LEU A 58 -8.84 9.17 5.17
C LEU A 58 -9.95 10.23 5.27
N VAL A 59 -9.94 11.03 6.32
CA VAL A 59 -11.00 12.04 6.58
C VAL A 59 -10.68 13.40 5.99
N GLY A 60 -9.40 13.81 5.98
CA GLY A 60 -8.96 15.17 5.63
C GLY A 60 -8.53 15.36 4.17
N GLY A 61 -8.32 14.28 3.43
CA GLY A 61 -7.67 14.34 2.11
C GLY A 61 -6.14 14.52 2.22
N ALA A 62 -5.42 14.17 1.16
CA ALA A 62 -3.95 14.29 1.12
C ALA A 62 -3.55 15.67 0.61
N ASP A 63 -3.14 16.56 1.51
CA ASP A 63 -2.42 17.79 1.16
C ASP A 63 -0.90 17.47 1.08
N HIS A 64 -0.18 18.17 0.20
CA HIS A 64 1.27 17.98 -0.01
C HIS A 64 2.08 18.06 1.30
N ASP A 65 1.78 19.05 2.15
CA ASP A 65 2.44 19.21 3.45
C ASP A 65 2.16 18.07 4.44
N GLN A 66 1.00 17.43 4.32
CA GLN A 66 0.66 16.27 5.14
C GLN A 66 1.42 15.02 4.68
N MET A 67 1.57 14.86 3.37
CA MET A 67 2.35 13.75 2.81
C MET A 67 3.83 13.86 3.18
N GLU A 68 4.41 15.06 3.16
CA GLU A 68 5.80 15.28 3.57
C GLU A 68 5.99 14.96 5.06
N ARG A 69 5.10 15.41 5.93
CA ARG A 69 5.11 15.04 7.35
C ARG A 69 4.97 13.54 7.59
N MET A 70 4.19 12.85 6.75
CA MET A 70 4.08 11.39 6.81
C MET A 70 5.39 10.73 6.41
N ARG A 71 6.01 11.18 5.32
CA ARG A 71 7.31 10.70 4.86
C ARG A 71 8.35 10.83 5.98
N GLU A 72 8.49 12.03 6.56
CA GLU A 72 9.40 12.28 7.67
C GLU A 72 9.13 11.38 8.88
N TYR A 73 7.86 11.22 9.24
CA TYR A 73 7.48 10.36 10.36
C TYR A 73 7.83 8.89 10.10
N LEU A 74 7.51 8.35 8.91
CA LEU A 74 7.80 6.95 8.56
C LEU A 74 9.31 6.72 8.48
N SER A 75 10.06 7.66 7.92
CA SER A 75 11.53 7.60 7.87
C SER A 75 12.14 7.57 9.26
N ALA A 76 11.68 8.47 10.15
CA ALA A 76 12.14 8.51 11.54
C ALA A 76 11.74 7.23 12.32
N LEU A 77 10.59 6.63 11.99
CA LEU A 77 10.14 5.38 12.62
C LEU A 77 11.05 4.20 12.26
N CYS A 78 11.50 4.14 11.00
CA CYS A 78 12.35 3.07 10.50
C CYS A 78 13.82 3.21 10.94
N LYS A 79 14.23 4.37 11.46
CA LYS A 79 15.60 4.62 11.92
C LYS A 79 16.06 3.55 12.91
N GLY A 80 17.22 2.93 12.64
CA GLY A 80 17.82 1.89 13.46
C GLY A 80 17.23 0.49 13.24
N TRP A 81 16.27 0.30 12.32
CA TRP A 81 15.83 -1.04 11.96
C TRP A 81 16.91 -1.73 11.14
N ASN A 82 17.20 -2.98 11.49
CA ASN A 82 18.11 -3.79 10.70
C ASN A 82 17.42 -4.25 9.41
N VAL A 83 18.03 -3.97 8.27
CA VAL A 83 17.46 -4.24 6.93
C VAL A 83 17.24 -5.73 6.70
N SER A 84 18.19 -6.58 7.14
CA SER A 84 18.06 -8.05 7.00
C SER A 84 16.88 -8.58 7.80
N GLN A 85 16.68 -8.05 9.03
CA GLN A 85 15.53 -8.42 9.86
C GLN A 85 14.20 -8.01 9.21
N VAL A 86 14.15 -6.82 8.59
CA VAL A 86 12.95 -6.38 7.85
C VAL A 86 12.66 -7.33 6.70
N LYS A 87 13.66 -7.66 5.89
CA LYS A 87 13.53 -8.59 4.75
C LYS A 87 13.09 -9.98 5.18
N GLU A 88 13.66 -10.52 6.26
CA GLU A 88 13.26 -11.81 6.84
C GLU A 88 11.79 -11.81 7.28
N LEU A 89 11.35 -10.81 8.04
CA LEU A 89 9.96 -10.70 8.51
C LEU A 89 8.96 -10.56 7.34
N VAL A 90 9.33 -9.82 6.30
CA VAL A 90 8.52 -9.71 5.09
C VAL A 90 8.44 -11.07 4.39
N ALA A 91 9.57 -11.72 4.13
CA ALA A 91 9.62 -13.01 3.45
C ALA A 91 8.82 -14.11 4.18
N GLU A 92 8.96 -14.21 5.52
CA GLU A 92 8.24 -15.19 6.34
C GLU A 92 6.71 -15.00 6.31
N THR A 93 6.25 -13.76 6.16
CA THR A 93 4.81 -13.45 6.28
C THR A 93 4.16 -13.05 4.95
N LEU A 94 4.95 -13.01 3.86
CA LEU A 94 4.53 -12.50 2.55
C LEU A 94 3.24 -13.18 2.07
N HIS A 95 3.26 -14.50 1.90
CA HIS A 95 2.11 -15.25 1.38
C HIS A 95 0.88 -15.13 2.28
N ASP A 96 1.05 -15.27 3.59
CA ASP A 96 -0.06 -15.18 4.54
C ASP A 96 -0.71 -13.79 4.56
N ARG A 97 0.05 -12.74 4.25
CA ARG A 97 -0.40 -11.36 4.35
C ARG A 97 -0.86 -10.77 3.03
N ILE A 98 -0.18 -11.08 1.94
CA ILE A 98 -0.38 -10.44 0.63
C ILE A 98 -1.29 -11.25 -0.28
N ASP A 99 -1.12 -12.57 -0.40
CA ASP A 99 -1.97 -13.41 -1.27
C ASP A 99 -3.48 -13.14 -1.11
N PRO A 100 -4.03 -13.04 0.13
CA PRO A 100 -5.46 -12.81 0.29
C PRO A 100 -5.92 -11.41 -0.11
N LEU A 101 -5.00 -10.52 -0.44
CA LEU A 101 -5.27 -9.12 -0.77
C LEU A 101 -5.13 -8.82 -2.25
N ILE A 102 -4.53 -9.71 -3.04
CA ILE A 102 -4.35 -9.50 -4.47
C ILE A 102 -5.71 -9.54 -5.15
N TYR A 103 -6.00 -8.54 -5.98
CA TYR A 103 -7.17 -8.56 -6.84
C TYR A 103 -6.97 -9.58 -7.97
N ASP A 104 -7.93 -10.48 -8.18
CA ASP A 104 -7.90 -11.45 -9.28
C ASP A 104 -7.81 -10.76 -10.65
N GLU A 105 -8.48 -9.60 -10.76
CA GLU A 105 -8.47 -8.78 -11.97
C GLU A 105 -7.07 -8.20 -12.23
N ALA A 106 -6.36 -7.78 -11.18
CA ALA A 106 -4.99 -7.28 -11.32
C ALA A 106 -4.02 -8.39 -11.73
N ALA A 107 -4.12 -9.58 -11.10
CA ALA A 107 -3.30 -10.72 -11.46
C ALA A 107 -3.53 -11.16 -12.91
N SER A 108 -4.80 -11.21 -13.36
CA SER A 108 -5.14 -11.54 -14.74
C SER A 108 -4.59 -10.51 -15.74
N LEU A 109 -4.66 -9.22 -15.38
CA LEU A 109 -4.16 -8.14 -16.22
C LEU A 109 -2.63 -8.18 -16.35
N ILE A 110 -1.91 -8.50 -15.27
CA ILE A 110 -0.47 -8.75 -15.29
C ILE A 110 -0.12 -9.90 -16.25
N GLU A 111 -0.85 -11.01 -16.18
CA GLU A 111 -0.65 -12.15 -17.07
C GLU A 111 -0.97 -11.81 -18.54
N GLU A 112 -2.00 -11.00 -18.81
CA GLU A 112 -2.32 -10.49 -20.14
C GLU A 112 -1.18 -9.65 -20.71
N HIS A 113 -0.55 -8.80 -19.89
CA HIS A 113 0.60 -7.99 -20.32
C HIS A 113 1.80 -8.87 -20.66
N HIS A 114 2.15 -9.84 -19.83
CA HIS A 114 3.22 -10.79 -20.12
C HIS A 114 2.94 -11.60 -21.40
N THR A 115 1.71 -12.10 -21.56
CA THR A 115 1.31 -12.85 -22.77
C THR A 115 1.43 -12.00 -24.04
N ALA A 116 1.21 -10.69 -23.92
CA ALA A 116 1.40 -9.75 -25.02
C ALA A 116 2.86 -9.29 -25.20
N GLY A 117 3.81 -9.86 -24.45
CA GLY A 117 5.24 -9.54 -24.53
C GLY A 117 5.61 -8.16 -23.97
N ARG A 118 4.81 -7.64 -23.03
CA ARG A 118 5.08 -6.40 -22.33
C ARG A 118 5.70 -6.69 -20.97
N ASP A 119 6.73 -5.93 -20.62
CA ASP A 119 7.30 -5.99 -19.27
C ASP A 119 6.30 -5.44 -18.25
N VAL A 120 6.26 -6.04 -17.07
CA VAL A 120 5.43 -5.58 -15.95
C VAL A 120 6.33 -4.91 -14.91
N VAL A 121 5.99 -3.67 -14.55
CA VAL A 121 6.74 -2.87 -13.60
C VAL A 121 5.83 -2.45 -12.45
N ILE A 122 6.19 -2.84 -11.22
CA ILE A 122 5.51 -2.34 -10.02
C ILE A 122 6.14 -1.01 -9.60
N VAL A 123 5.31 0.02 -9.40
CA VAL A 123 5.76 1.37 -9.03
C VAL A 123 5.03 1.80 -7.76
N SER A 124 5.71 1.77 -6.61
CA SER A 124 5.07 1.98 -5.30
C SER A 124 5.80 2.98 -4.41
N THR A 125 5.05 3.77 -3.67
CA THR A 125 5.58 4.66 -2.61
C THR A 125 6.08 3.90 -1.38
N SER A 126 5.67 2.65 -1.20
CA SER A 126 6.13 1.79 -0.10
C SER A 126 7.62 1.43 -0.24
N GLY A 127 8.25 1.03 0.88
CA GLY A 127 9.70 0.73 0.93
C GLY A 127 10.07 -0.50 0.09
N ALA A 128 11.25 -0.46 -0.53
CA ALA A 128 11.76 -1.50 -1.42
C ALA A 128 11.78 -2.89 -0.76
N GLU A 129 12.12 -2.96 0.53
CA GLU A 129 12.16 -4.21 1.29
C GLU A 129 10.80 -4.93 1.40
N VAL A 130 9.71 -4.18 1.19
CA VAL A 130 8.33 -4.71 1.16
C VAL A 130 7.88 -4.95 -0.28
N VAL A 131 8.19 -4.01 -1.19
CA VAL A 131 7.64 -4.02 -2.56
C VAL A 131 8.36 -5.03 -3.45
N GLU A 132 9.69 -5.17 -3.32
CA GLU A 132 10.48 -6.12 -4.12
C GLU A 132 9.99 -7.57 -3.98
N PRO A 133 9.81 -8.12 -2.76
CA PRO A 133 9.26 -9.48 -2.61
C PRO A 133 7.82 -9.64 -3.12
N ILE A 134 7.01 -8.58 -3.02
CA ILE A 134 5.65 -8.60 -3.60
C ILE A 134 5.72 -8.59 -5.13
N GLY A 135 6.58 -7.76 -5.72
CA GLY A 135 6.81 -7.72 -7.16
C GLY A 135 7.28 -9.06 -7.71
N GLU A 136 8.25 -9.69 -7.05
CA GLU A 136 8.72 -11.04 -7.40
C GLU A 136 7.58 -12.08 -7.34
N MET A 137 6.78 -12.07 -6.29
CA MET A 137 5.62 -12.95 -6.14
C MET A 137 4.57 -12.74 -7.24
N LEU A 138 4.40 -11.51 -7.73
CA LEU A 138 3.49 -11.16 -8.83
C LEU A 138 4.09 -11.43 -10.22
N GLY A 139 5.36 -11.80 -10.29
CA GLY A 139 6.09 -12.01 -11.54
C GLY A 139 6.50 -10.72 -12.23
N ALA A 140 6.60 -9.59 -11.53
CA ALA A 140 7.02 -8.33 -12.11
C ALA A 140 8.49 -8.39 -12.60
N ASP A 141 8.74 -7.81 -13.79
CA ASP A 141 10.07 -7.76 -14.39
C ASP A 141 10.95 -6.71 -13.71
N ARG A 142 10.34 -5.66 -13.16
CA ARG A 142 11.01 -4.56 -12.47
C ARG A 142 10.16 -4.03 -11.31
N VAL A 143 10.85 -3.41 -10.36
CA VAL A 143 10.24 -2.71 -9.23
C VAL A 143 10.85 -1.32 -9.09
N VAL A 144 10.00 -0.30 -8.96
CA VAL A 144 10.34 1.06 -8.58
C VAL A 144 9.68 1.32 -7.22
N ALA A 145 10.47 1.49 -6.17
CA ALA A 145 9.99 1.65 -4.81
C ALA A 145 10.81 2.68 -4.04
N THR A 146 10.29 3.19 -2.93
CA THR A 146 11.03 4.09 -2.04
C THR A 146 12.22 3.36 -1.44
N ARG A 147 13.39 3.98 -1.49
CA ARG A 147 14.63 3.47 -0.89
C ARG A 147 15.07 4.36 0.26
N MET A 148 15.45 3.71 1.35
CA MET A 148 16.02 4.34 2.53
C MET A 148 17.54 4.22 2.50
N VAL A 149 18.24 5.20 3.08
CA VAL A 149 19.70 5.11 3.28
C VAL A 149 20.01 4.06 4.33
N VAL A 150 20.94 3.16 4.01
CA VAL A 150 21.43 2.11 4.92
C VAL A 150 22.83 2.48 5.40
N GLY A 151 23.04 2.49 6.71
CA GLY A 151 24.33 2.75 7.32
C GLY A 151 25.29 1.54 7.26
N ASP A 152 26.54 1.75 7.61
CA ASP A 152 27.59 0.70 7.63
C ASP A 152 27.25 -0.43 8.63
N ASP A 153 26.38 -0.17 9.60
CA ASP A 153 25.87 -1.15 10.57
C ASP A 153 24.73 -2.04 10.03
N GLY A 154 24.32 -1.84 8.76
CA GLY A 154 23.22 -2.54 8.12
C GLY A 154 21.83 -2.11 8.60
N CYS A 155 21.73 -0.95 9.26
CA CYS A 155 20.47 -0.39 9.73
C CYS A 155 20.07 0.85 8.92
N PHE A 156 18.77 1.13 8.85
CA PHE A 156 18.29 2.37 8.26
C PHE A 156 18.74 3.59 9.05
N THR A 157 19.28 4.59 8.37
CA THR A 157 19.70 5.86 8.98
C THR A 157 18.53 6.76 9.38
N GLY A 158 17.34 6.51 8.77
CA GLY A 158 16.18 7.39 8.86
C GLY A 158 16.13 8.45 7.76
N GLU A 159 17.04 8.39 6.80
CA GLU A 159 17.07 9.25 5.61
C GLU A 159 16.49 8.48 4.41
N VAL A 160 15.88 9.21 3.47
CA VAL A 160 15.34 8.65 2.23
C VAL A 160 16.32 8.96 1.10
N GLU A 161 16.83 7.91 0.45
CA GLU A 161 17.67 8.01 -0.73
C GLU A 161 16.84 8.38 -1.96
N TYR A 162 15.72 7.67 -2.15
CA TYR A 162 14.80 7.87 -3.27
C TYR A 162 13.34 7.72 -2.80
N TYR A 163 12.51 8.71 -3.09
CA TYR A 163 11.09 8.71 -2.70
C TYR A 163 10.18 8.56 -3.92
N ALA A 164 9.62 7.36 -4.13
CA ALA A 164 8.75 7.02 -5.25
C ALA A 164 7.33 7.57 -5.07
N TYR A 165 7.15 8.89 -5.16
CA TYR A 165 5.87 9.55 -4.92
C TYR A 165 5.56 10.64 -5.95
N GLY A 166 4.34 10.64 -6.49
CA GLY A 166 3.86 11.68 -7.39
C GLY A 166 4.77 11.87 -8.62
N PRO A 167 5.32 13.08 -8.84
CA PRO A 167 6.17 13.36 -10.00
C PRO A 167 7.39 12.44 -10.13
N THR A 168 8.00 12.01 -9.01
CA THR A 168 9.18 11.14 -9.06
C THR A 168 8.87 9.74 -9.59
N LYS A 169 7.62 9.24 -9.44
CA LYS A 169 7.19 8.03 -10.15
C LYS A 169 7.25 8.21 -11.67
N ALA A 170 6.77 9.35 -12.17
CA ALA A 170 6.81 9.67 -13.60
C ALA A 170 8.24 9.84 -14.12
N GLU A 171 9.13 10.43 -13.33
CA GLU A 171 10.56 10.55 -13.67
C GLU A 171 11.19 9.16 -13.76
N ALA A 172 10.99 8.30 -12.76
CA ALA A 172 11.53 6.94 -12.76
C ALA A 172 11.06 6.10 -13.96
N ILE A 173 9.78 6.18 -14.35
CA ILE A 173 9.34 5.42 -15.53
C ILE A 173 9.89 5.98 -16.83
N ARG A 174 10.18 7.30 -16.93
CA ARG A 174 10.88 7.87 -18.11
C ARG A 174 12.33 7.41 -18.17
N GLU A 175 13.06 7.46 -17.05
CA GLU A 175 14.44 6.94 -16.95
C GLU A 175 14.50 5.45 -17.29
N LEU A 176 13.53 4.68 -16.78
CA LEU A 176 13.43 3.26 -17.08
C LEU A 176 13.12 3.02 -18.58
N ALA A 177 12.25 3.85 -19.16
CA ALA A 177 11.93 3.77 -20.58
C ALA A 177 13.12 4.08 -21.47
N GLU A 178 13.95 5.05 -21.10
CA GLU A 178 15.18 5.36 -21.81
C GLU A 178 16.20 4.21 -21.71
N SER A 179 16.37 3.64 -20.52
CA SER A 179 17.36 2.56 -20.29
C SER A 179 16.95 1.22 -20.93
N GLU A 180 15.66 0.89 -20.93
CA GLU A 180 15.12 -0.38 -21.43
C GLU A 180 14.59 -0.29 -22.88
N GLY A 181 14.50 0.91 -23.44
CA GLY A 181 14.01 1.15 -24.79
C GLY A 181 12.48 1.02 -24.91
N TYR A 182 11.73 1.40 -23.88
CA TYR A 182 10.26 1.41 -23.92
C TYR A 182 9.73 2.60 -24.71
N ASP A 183 8.76 2.35 -25.57
CA ASP A 183 7.95 3.40 -26.20
C ASP A 183 6.78 3.75 -25.26
N LEU A 184 6.93 4.81 -24.49
CA LEU A 184 5.93 5.25 -23.51
C LEU A 184 4.57 5.53 -24.13
N SER A 185 4.50 5.94 -25.40
CA SER A 185 3.24 6.18 -26.10
C SER A 185 2.40 4.90 -26.29
N ARG A 186 3.04 3.74 -26.16
CA ARG A 186 2.45 2.40 -26.28
C ARG A 186 2.45 1.64 -24.95
N CYS A 187 2.95 2.26 -23.87
CA CYS A 187 2.94 1.70 -22.52
C CYS A 187 1.63 1.96 -21.80
N TYR A 188 1.43 1.21 -20.74
CA TYR A 188 0.23 1.21 -19.91
C TYR A 188 0.58 1.66 -18.49
N ALA A 189 -0.34 2.34 -17.80
CA ALA A 189 -0.20 2.63 -16.37
C ALA A 189 -1.53 2.51 -15.63
N TYR A 190 -1.47 2.01 -14.40
CA TYR A 190 -2.62 1.70 -13.55
C TYR A 190 -2.40 2.29 -12.15
N SER A 191 -3.37 3.06 -11.63
CA SER A 191 -3.34 3.61 -10.28
C SER A 191 -4.73 3.92 -9.72
N ASP A 192 -4.86 3.97 -8.38
CA ASP A 192 -6.06 4.35 -7.64
C ASP A 192 -6.05 5.82 -7.16
N SER A 193 -4.91 6.50 -7.21
CA SER A 193 -4.69 7.78 -6.55
C SER A 193 -4.40 8.95 -7.49
N ALA A 194 -4.97 10.11 -7.17
CA ALA A 194 -4.66 11.36 -7.90
C ALA A 194 -3.19 11.80 -7.79
N THR A 195 -2.45 11.32 -6.80
CA THR A 195 -1.02 11.60 -6.69
C THR A 195 -0.20 11.00 -7.83
N ASP A 196 -0.75 9.98 -8.50
CA ASP A 196 -0.12 9.29 -9.61
C ASP A 196 -0.55 9.82 -11.00
N VAL A 197 -1.31 10.91 -11.04
CA VAL A 197 -1.64 11.60 -12.32
C VAL A 197 -0.39 11.84 -13.17
N PRO A 198 0.76 12.31 -12.65
CA PRO A 198 1.97 12.46 -13.46
C PRO A 198 2.47 11.15 -14.08
N MET A 199 2.34 10.01 -13.38
CA MET A 199 2.69 8.69 -13.90
C MET A 199 1.71 8.26 -15.01
N LEU A 200 0.41 8.47 -14.81
CA LEU A 200 -0.63 8.15 -15.79
C LEU A 200 -0.49 9.00 -17.06
N GLU A 201 -0.14 10.28 -16.95
CA GLU A 201 0.11 11.18 -18.07
C GLU A 201 1.36 10.82 -18.89
N ALA A 202 2.30 10.11 -18.30
CA ALA A 202 3.56 9.77 -18.96
C ALA A 202 3.41 8.65 -20.00
N VAL A 203 2.29 7.94 -20.05
CA VAL A 203 2.06 6.79 -20.92
C VAL A 203 0.91 7.02 -21.90
N GLY A 204 0.89 6.20 -22.99
CA GLY A 204 -0.19 6.28 -23.99
C GLY A 204 -1.50 5.62 -23.55
N HIS A 205 -1.45 4.69 -22.56
CA HIS A 205 -2.63 3.95 -22.10
C HIS A 205 -2.79 4.03 -20.58
N PRO A 206 -3.26 5.18 -20.03
CA PRO A 206 -3.54 5.33 -18.61
C PRO A 206 -4.88 4.70 -18.21
N TYR A 207 -4.93 4.08 -17.03
CA TYR A 207 -6.12 3.49 -16.44
C TYR A 207 -6.25 3.88 -14.97
N ALA A 208 -7.43 4.33 -14.56
CA ALA A 208 -7.76 4.58 -13.16
C ALA A 208 -8.44 3.33 -12.57
N VAL A 209 -7.82 2.70 -11.57
CA VAL A 209 -8.32 1.49 -10.91
C VAL A 209 -8.91 1.85 -9.56
N ASN A 210 -10.18 1.53 -9.32
CA ASN A 210 -10.87 1.87 -8.05
C ASN A 210 -10.56 3.30 -7.56
N PRO A 211 -10.58 4.33 -8.45
CA PRO A 211 -9.96 5.62 -8.20
C PRO A 211 -10.57 6.35 -7.01
N ASP A 212 -9.73 7.06 -6.27
CA ASP A 212 -10.16 8.03 -5.29
C ASP A 212 -11.01 9.15 -5.96
N ARG A 213 -11.64 10.00 -5.13
CA ARG A 213 -12.56 11.04 -5.66
C ARG A 213 -11.85 12.03 -6.58
N ALA A 214 -10.58 12.34 -6.35
CA ALA A 214 -9.84 13.30 -7.14
C ALA A 214 -9.40 12.66 -8.46
N LEU A 215 -8.82 11.45 -8.45
CA LEU A 215 -8.46 10.74 -9.67
C LEU A 215 -9.69 10.42 -10.54
N ARG A 216 -10.83 10.07 -9.92
CA ARG A 216 -12.06 9.85 -10.68
C ARG A 216 -12.49 11.08 -11.48
N ARG A 217 -12.35 12.29 -10.93
CA ARG A 217 -12.64 13.54 -11.66
C ARG A 217 -11.65 13.77 -12.79
N GLU A 218 -10.34 13.58 -12.52
CA GLU A 218 -9.30 13.70 -13.55
C GLU A 218 -9.53 12.70 -14.69
N ALA A 219 -9.75 11.43 -14.37
CA ALA A 219 -10.00 10.37 -15.34
C ALA A 219 -11.25 10.70 -16.22
N THR A 220 -12.33 11.19 -15.59
CA THR A 220 -13.54 11.60 -16.33
C THR A 220 -13.27 12.79 -17.25
N THR A 221 -12.48 13.79 -16.80
CA THR A 221 -12.17 14.98 -17.59
C THR A 221 -11.26 14.67 -18.77
N ARG A 222 -10.40 13.64 -18.65
CA ARG A 222 -9.41 13.22 -19.64
C ARG A 222 -9.83 12.01 -20.47
N ASP A 223 -11.05 11.53 -20.31
CA ASP A 223 -11.57 10.31 -20.94
C ASP A 223 -10.69 9.07 -20.66
N TRP A 224 -10.03 9.01 -19.51
CA TRP A 224 -9.28 7.83 -19.10
C TRP A 224 -10.22 6.70 -18.64
N PRO A 225 -10.00 5.45 -19.08
CA PRO A 225 -10.80 4.33 -18.64
C PRO A 225 -10.74 4.12 -17.12
N ILE A 226 -11.89 3.83 -16.52
CA ILE A 226 -12.01 3.51 -15.10
C ILE A 226 -12.31 2.02 -14.97
N LEU A 227 -11.44 1.30 -14.25
CA LEU A 227 -11.60 -0.11 -13.94
C LEU A 227 -12.08 -0.28 -12.50
N ALA A 228 -13.00 -1.21 -12.29
CA ALA A 228 -13.48 -1.61 -10.96
C ALA A 228 -12.98 -3.03 -10.68
N PHE A 229 -12.07 -3.18 -9.69
CA PHE A 229 -11.62 -4.46 -9.18
C PHE A 229 -12.38 -4.77 -7.90
N GLU A 230 -13.04 -5.92 -7.83
CA GLU A 230 -13.95 -6.26 -6.74
C GLU A 230 -13.56 -7.54 -6.01
N LYS A 231 -12.68 -8.35 -6.61
CA LYS A 231 -12.38 -9.71 -6.12
C LYS A 231 -10.97 -9.81 -5.56
N PRO A 232 -10.71 -9.38 -4.31
CA PRO A 232 -9.57 -9.95 -3.62
C PRO A 232 -9.84 -11.46 -3.47
N VAL A 233 -8.81 -12.29 -3.71
CA VAL A 233 -8.91 -13.76 -3.76
C VAL A 233 -9.74 -14.29 -2.59
N ARG A 234 -10.86 -14.94 -2.90
CA ARG A 234 -11.75 -15.49 -1.86
C ARG A 234 -11.04 -16.62 -1.13
N LEU A 235 -10.81 -16.48 0.18
CA LEU A 235 -10.36 -17.55 1.08
C LEU A 235 -11.08 -18.91 0.87
N LYS A 236 -12.27 -18.91 0.29
CA LYS A 236 -13.08 -20.10 0.02
C LYS A 236 -12.50 -21.08 -1.00
N GLN A 237 -11.61 -20.65 -1.89
CA GLN A 237 -11.00 -21.53 -2.88
C GLN A 237 -9.73 -22.25 -2.40
N ARG A 238 -9.10 -21.79 -1.33
CA ARG A 238 -7.84 -22.36 -0.81
C ARG A 238 -7.99 -23.25 0.43
N LEU A 239 -9.14 -23.25 1.12
CA LEU A 239 -9.39 -24.13 2.28
C LEU A 239 -10.70 -24.89 2.08
N PRO A 240 -10.69 -26.05 1.39
CA PRO A 240 -11.83 -26.93 1.37
C PRO A 240 -12.06 -27.48 2.78
N GLY A 241 -13.09 -26.98 3.47
CA GLY A 241 -13.45 -27.43 4.84
C GLY A 241 -13.70 -26.34 5.88
N PHE A 242 -13.38 -25.09 5.61
CA PHE A 242 -13.67 -23.99 6.53
C PHE A 242 -15.17 -23.65 6.50
N ARG A 243 -15.93 -24.12 7.50
CA ARG A 243 -17.32 -23.71 7.72
C ARG A 243 -17.33 -22.41 8.53
N MET A 244 -17.79 -21.32 7.93
CA MET A 244 -18.12 -20.11 8.71
C MET A 244 -19.21 -20.45 9.70
N PRO A 245 -19.09 -19.99 10.98
CA PRO A 245 -20.19 -20.12 11.92
C PRO A 245 -21.44 -19.41 11.38
N PRO A 246 -22.65 -19.93 11.62
CA PRO A 246 -23.88 -19.36 11.10
C PRO A 246 -24.06 -17.91 11.56
N ARG A 247 -24.56 -17.06 10.68
CA ARG A 247 -24.77 -15.62 10.93
C ARG A 247 -25.35 -15.23 12.31
N PRO A 248 -26.27 -16.01 12.95
CA PRO A 248 -26.76 -15.69 14.29
C PRO A 248 -25.67 -15.73 15.37
N ALA A 249 -24.61 -16.56 15.25
CA ALA A 249 -23.52 -16.62 16.22
C ALA A 249 -22.60 -15.38 16.15
N LEU A 250 -22.42 -14.77 14.96
CA LEU A 250 -21.66 -13.52 14.78
C LEU A 250 -22.43 -12.32 15.36
N VAL A 251 -23.76 -12.29 15.22
CA VAL A 251 -24.60 -11.23 15.79
C VAL A 251 -24.63 -11.33 17.31
N ALA A 252 -24.67 -12.56 17.88
CA ALA A 252 -24.62 -12.77 19.33
C ALA A 252 -23.26 -12.35 19.92
N ALA A 253 -22.14 -12.64 19.24
CA ALA A 253 -20.81 -12.23 19.67
C ALA A 253 -20.63 -10.70 19.62
N ALA A 254 -21.18 -10.02 18.60
CA ALA A 254 -21.17 -8.56 18.50
C ALA A 254 -22.04 -7.91 19.58
N ALA A 255 -23.20 -8.49 19.91
CA ALA A 255 -24.08 -7.99 20.96
C ALA A 255 -23.46 -8.13 22.36
N VAL A 256 -22.77 -9.23 22.65
CA VAL A 256 -22.04 -9.43 23.92
C VAL A 256 -20.86 -8.45 24.02
N GLY A 257 -20.13 -8.21 22.94
CA GLY A 257 -19.05 -7.23 22.91
C GLY A 257 -19.54 -5.79 23.15
N ALA A 258 -20.67 -5.41 22.55
CA ALA A 258 -21.28 -4.09 22.76
C ALA A 258 -21.81 -3.92 24.19
N ALA A 259 -22.42 -4.96 24.78
CA ALA A 259 -22.91 -4.94 26.18
C ALA A 259 -21.75 -4.82 27.19
N ALA A 260 -20.60 -5.49 26.92
CA ALA A 260 -19.42 -5.39 27.77
C ALA A 260 -18.76 -3.99 27.69
N ALA A 261 -18.74 -3.37 26.50
CA ALA A 261 -18.23 -2.03 26.33
C ALA A 261 -19.08 -0.96 27.01
N THR A 262 -20.42 -1.08 26.94
CA THR A 262 -21.35 -0.15 27.65
C THR A 262 -21.29 -0.32 29.16
N ALA A 263 -21.22 -1.55 29.67
CA ALA A 263 -21.04 -1.80 31.11
C ALA A 263 -19.71 -1.24 31.63
N GLY A 264 -18.60 -1.36 30.86
CA GLY A 264 -17.30 -0.77 31.17
C GLY A 264 -17.33 0.75 31.24
N LEU A 265 -18.01 1.41 30.30
CA LEU A 265 -18.18 2.86 30.30
C LEU A 265 -19.01 3.37 31.46
N VAL A 266 -20.11 2.70 31.80
CA VAL A 266 -20.97 3.05 32.94
C VAL A 266 -20.20 2.87 34.25
N TRP A 267 -19.48 1.76 34.43
CA TRP A 267 -18.63 1.53 35.59
C TRP A 267 -17.53 2.58 35.75
N TYR A 268 -16.85 2.93 34.63
CA TYR A 268 -15.82 3.97 34.63
C TYR A 268 -16.39 5.35 35.02
N ALA A 269 -17.56 5.72 34.47
CA ALA A 269 -18.22 6.97 34.78
C ALA A 269 -18.68 7.04 36.27
N ALA A 270 -19.20 5.93 36.79
CA ALA A 270 -19.59 5.81 38.19
C ALA A 270 -18.39 5.95 39.15
N ARG A 271 -17.27 5.29 38.81
CA ARG A 271 -16.01 5.36 39.59
C ARG A 271 -15.39 6.75 39.57
N ARG A 272 -15.49 7.45 38.45
CA ARG A 272 -15.00 8.85 38.31
C ARG A 272 -15.85 9.81 39.21
N ARG A 273 -17.17 9.62 39.29
CA ARG A 273 -18.06 10.41 40.16
C ARG A 273 -17.76 10.18 41.65
N GLN A 274 -17.44 8.96 42.05
CA GLN A 274 -17.05 8.66 43.44
C GLN A 274 -15.73 9.31 43.83
N ASN A 275 -14.73 9.33 42.91
CA ASN A 275 -13.45 9.97 43.17
C ASN A 275 -13.54 11.50 43.21
N THR A 276 -14.44 12.12 42.45
CA THR A 276 -14.69 13.58 42.55
C THR A 276 -15.45 13.99 43.81
N ALA A 277 -16.34 13.12 44.35
CA ALA A 277 -17.04 13.36 45.60
C ALA A 277 -16.13 13.26 46.86
N LEU A 278 -15.01 12.56 46.76
CA LEU A 278 -13.99 12.43 47.83
C LEU A 278 -12.94 13.54 47.78
N ALA A 279 -12.89 14.37 46.74
CA ALA A 279 -11.91 15.44 46.54
C ALA A 279 -12.40 16.84 46.92
N ASP A 280 -13.60 16.98 47.49
CA ASP A 280 -14.13 18.27 47.95
C ASP A 280 -14.04 18.36 49.50
N PRO A 281 -12.98 18.98 50.06
CA PRO A 281 -12.81 19.10 51.51
C PRO A 281 -13.69 20.19 52.16
N PHE A 282 -14.56 20.92 51.41
CA PHE A 282 -15.35 22.05 51.92
C PHE A 282 -16.88 21.79 51.95
N ALA A 283 -17.34 20.56 51.76
CA ALA A 283 -18.77 20.24 51.83
C ALA A 283 -19.28 19.88 53.25
N ARG A 284 -18.64 20.39 54.30
CA ARG A 284 -19.13 20.35 55.69
C ARG A 284 -18.94 21.68 56.36
N ILE A 285 -19.89 22.60 56.23
CA ILE A 285 -20.34 23.58 57.19
C ILE A 285 -21.83 23.84 56.93
#